data_915eb66d9bad8261b4b36d6fbcf49f50
#
_entry.id   915eb66d9bad8261b4b36d6fbcf49f50
#
_cell.length_a   1.000
_cell.length_b   1.000
_cell.length_c   1.000
_cell.angle_alpha   90.00
_cell.angle_beta   90.00
_cell.angle_gamma   90.00
#
_symmetry.space_group_name_H-M   'P 1'
#
loop_
_entity.id
_entity.type
_entity.pdbx_description
1 polymer ?
#
loop_
_entity_poly.entity_id
_entity_poly.type
_entity_poly.pdbx_seq_one_letter_code
_entity_poly.pdbx_strand_id
1 'polypeptide(L)'
;MNMNFKRKLPIPMEIKEQYPLSYKQEQLKVKRDLEIKSVFEGKEDRFILIIGPCSADHDDSVIDYISRLRTVQDKVADKILIIPRIYTNKPRTTGDGYKGMLHQPDPNKESDMLKGVIAIRNLHLRAIEETGFTCADEMLYPENHRYLSDLLSYVAIGARSVENQKHRLTASGLDIPVGMKNPTAGDISVMMNSITAAQHSHTFIYRGWEVESQGNPLSHAILRGYVNKHGQSLPNYHYEDLIHLAEIYQKSGLSNPAVIIDTNHANSGKKWAEQPRIAKEVLHSCRHSDDIKKMVKGLMIESYIEDGAQKPEEGVYGKSITDPCLGWEKTEKLIYDLADVL
;
A
#
# COMPACT_ATOMS: atom_id res chain seq x y z
N MET A 1 -9.58 1.48 35.01
CA MET A 1 -9.28 1.58 33.57
C MET A 1 -9.25 3.07 33.24
N ASN A 2 -8.17 3.55 32.62
CA ASN A 2 -8.01 4.96 32.25
C ASN A 2 -8.47 5.22 30.82
N MET A 3 -9.73 4.91 30.52
CA MET A 3 -10.36 5.08 29.19
C MET A 3 -11.78 5.62 29.37
N ASN A 4 -12.16 6.56 28.49
CA ASN A 4 -13.52 7.09 28.43
C ASN A 4 -14.22 6.50 27.19
N PHE A 5 -15.26 5.70 27.38
CA PHE A 5 -16.08 5.12 26.32
C PHE A 5 -17.05 6.17 25.77
N LYS A 6 -16.71 6.79 24.63
CA LYS A 6 -17.51 7.87 24.04
C LYS A 6 -18.79 7.36 23.39
N ARG A 7 -18.69 6.31 22.54
CA ARG A 7 -19.82 5.69 21.83
C ARG A 7 -19.43 4.31 21.31
N LYS A 8 -20.41 3.45 21.07
CA LYS A 8 -20.24 2.20 20.30
C LYS A 8 -20.22 2.54 18.81
N LEU A 9 -19.25 2.02 18.09
CA LEU A 9 -19.20 2.12 16.62
C LEU A 9 -19.98 0.97 16.00
N PRO A 10 -20.60 1.17 14.81
CA PRO A 10 -21.17 0.09 14.02
C PRO A 10 -20.13 -1.00 13.73
N ILE A 11 -20.52 -2.24 13.69
CA ILE A 11 -19.63 -3.31 13.26
C ILE A 11 -19.41 -3.26 11.73
N PRO A 12 -18.31 -3.83 11.21
CA PRO A 12 -18.02 -3.80 9.77
C PRO A 12 -19.16 -4.31 8.88
N MET A 13 -19.90 -5.30 9.32
CA MET A 13 -21.04 -5.84 8.55
C MET A 13 -22.15 -4.79 8.38
N GLU A 14 -22.53 -4.09 9.44
CA GLU A 14 -23.55 -3.02 9.39
C GLU A 14 -23.17 -1.90 8.42
N ILE A 15 -21.87 -1.51 8.41
CA ILE A 15 -21.36 -0.49 7.46
C ILE A 15 -21.35 -1.01 6.02
N LYS A 16 -20.99 -2.28 5.80
CA LYS A 16 -21.03 -2.89 4.46
C LYS A 16 -22.45 -3.02 3.93
N GLU A 17 -23.41 -3.35 4.78
CA GLU A 17 -24.84 -3.40 4.41
C GLU A 17 -25.41 -2.01 4.11
N GLN A 18 -24.98 -0.99 4.82
CA GLN A 18 -25.40 0.40 4.60
C GLN A 18 -24.77 1.03 3.34
N TYR A 19 -23.54 0.65 3.02
CA TYR A 19 -22.78 1.10 1.87
C TYR A 19 -22.25 -0.10 1.06
N PRO A 20 -23.13 -0.87 0.39
CA PRO A 20 -22.74 -2.10 -0.29
C PRO A 20 -22.03 -1.83 -1.61
N LEU A 21 -21.25 -2.82 -2.07
CA LEU A 21 -20.87 -2.92 -3.48
C LEU A 21 -22.11 -3.26 -4.33
N SER A 22 -22.24 -2.63 -5.49
CA SER A 22 -23.14 -3.09 -6.52
C SER A 22 -22.60 -4.36 -7.20
N TYR A 23 -23.48 -5.16 -7.79
CA TYR A 23 -23.06 -6.34 -8.54
C TYR A 23 -21.98 -6.05 -9.60
N LYS A 24 -22.09 -4.92 -10.31
CA LYS A 24 -21.08 -4.48 -11.30
C LYS A 24 -19.72 -4.23 -10.65
N GLN A 25 -19.70 -3.58 -9.49
CA GLN A 25 -18.46 -3.32 -8.75
C GLN A 25 -17.83 -4.60 -8.20
N GLU A 26 -18.64 -5.57 -7.74
CA GLU A 26 -18.15 -6.89 -7.30
C GLU A 26 -17.47 -7.64 -8.44
N GLN A 27 -18.10 -7.68 -9.63
CA GLN A 27 -17.51 -8.34 -10.81
C GLN A 27 -16.19 -7.66 -11.22
N LEU A 28 -16.15 -6.33 -11.17
CA LEU A 28 -14.93 -5.57 -11.45
C LEU A 28 -13.83 -5.91 -10.44
N LYS A 29 -14.18 -5.96 -9.15
CA LYS A 29 -13.25 -6.31 -8.07
C LYS A 29 -12.66 -7.71 -8.29
N VAL A 30 -13.50 -8.70 -8.55
CA VAL A 30 -13.05 -10.08 -8.83
C VAL A 30 -12.07 -10.11 -10.02
N LYS A 31 -12.40 -9.42 -11.11
CA LYS A 31 -11.52 -9.34 -12.28
C LYS A 31 -10.16 -8.72 -11.92
N ARG A 32 -10.16 -7.59 -11.23
CA ARG A 32 -8.95 -6.88 -10.82
C ARG A 32 -8.10 -7.71 -9.86
N ASP A 33 -8.71 -8.40 -8.91
CA ASP A 33 -7.99 -9.28 -7.99
C ASP A 33 -7.29 -10.42 -8.71
N LEU A 34 -7.94 -11.04 -9.71
CA LEU A 34 -7.34 -12.08 -10.52
C LEU A 34 -6.16 -11.56 -11.35
N GLU A 35 -6.27 -10.37 -11.96
CA GLU A 35 -5.18 -9.73 -12.71
C GLU A 35 -3.97 -9.48 -11.79
N ILE A 36 -4.20 -8.85 -10.64
CA ILE A 36 -3.12 -8.54 -9.68
C ILE A 36 -2.49 -9.83 -9.14
N LYS A 37 -3.30 -10.80 -8.76
CA LYS A 37 -2.83 -12.11 -8.30
C LYS A 37 -1.95 -12.81 -9.34
N SER A 38 -2.34 -12.77 -10.61
CA SER A 38 -1.59 -13.40 -11.71
C SER A 38 -0.17 -12.85 -11.84
N VAL A 39 0.04 -11.56 -11.61
CA VAL A 39 1.38 -10.94 -11.61
C VAL A 39 2.22 -11.46 -10.42
N PHE A 40 1.64 -11.52 -9.21
CA PHE A 40 2.37 -12.03 -8.03
C PHE A 40 2.68 -13.53 -8.15
N GLU A 41 1.83 -14.30 -8.78
CA GLU A 41 2.05 -15.73 -9.06
C GLU A 41 3.02 -15.97 -10.24
N GLY A 42 3.49 -14.93 -10.91
CA GLY A 42 4.38 -15.04 -12.08
C GLY A 42 3.72 -15.65 -13.31
N LYS A 43 2.38 -15.58 -13.40
CA LYS A 43 1.59 -16.04 -14.56
C LYS A 43 1.42 -14.93 -15.61
N GLU A 44 1.75 -13.72 -15.23
CA GLU A 44 1.65 -12.52 -16.04
C GLU A 44 2.86 -11.61 -15.79
N ASP A 45 3.37 -10.97 -16.84
CA ASP A 45 4.62 -10.19 -16.81
C ASP A 45 4.41 -8.68 -16.62
N ARG A 46 3.16 -8.18 -16.54
CA ARG A 46 2.91 -6.76 -16.29
C ARG A 46 3.56 -6.31 -15.00
N PHE A 47 4.10 -5.10 -15.03
CA PHE A 47 4.76 -4.49 -13.89
C PHE A 47 3.74 -3.75 -13.00
N ILE A 48 3.72 -4.01 -11.71
CA ILE A 48 2.78 -3.37 -10.77
C ILE A 48 3.28 -1.99 -10.40
N LEU A 49 2.39 -1.00 -10.45
CA LEU A 49 2.65 0.33 -9.97
C LEU A 49 1.62 0.73 -8.91
N ILE A 50 2.03 0.67 -7.62
CA ILE A 50 1.22 1.12 -6.49
C ILE A 50 1.51 2.59 -6.29
N ILE A 51 0.58 3.47 -6.66
CA ILE A 51 0.88 4.90 -6.76
C ILE A 51 -0.28 5.77 -6.26
N GLY A 52 0.04 6.79 -5.48
CA GLY A 52 -0.93 7.74 -4.94
C GLY A 52 -0.38 8.55 -3.77
N PRO A 53 -1.20 9.40 -3.14
CA PRO A 53 -0.76 10.29 -2.07
C PRO A 53 -0.21 9.50 -0.86
N CYS A 54 0.65 10.15 -0.10
CA CYS A 54 1.19 9.59 1.14
C CYS A 54 0.07 9.18 2.12
N SER A 55 -0.97 10.00 2.22
CA SER A 55 -2.24 9.69 2.89
C SER A 55 -3.38 10.39 2.18
N ALA A 56 -4.55 9.74 2.13
CA ALA A 56 -5.78 10.38 1.68
C ALA A 56 -6.17 11.49 2.66
N ASP A 57 -6.51 12.67 2.13
CA ASP A 57 -6.89 13.86 2.88
C ASP A 57 -8.29 14.33 2.54
N HIS A 58 -8.57 14.61 1.27
CA HIS A 58 -9.85 15.02 0.74
C HIS A 58 -10.29 14.08 -0.39
N ASP A 59 -11.54 13.61 -0.33
CA ASP A 59 -12.07 12.63 -1.29
C ASP A 59 -12.06 13.16 -2.74
N ASP A 60 -12.45 14.41 -2.99
CA ASP A 60 -12.49 14.95 -4.35
C ASP A 60 -11.12 15.06 -5.02
N SER A 61 -10.09 15.51 -4.30
CA SER A 61 -8.73 15.58 -4.85
C SER A 61 -8.09 14.19 -5.03
N VAL A 62 -8.42 13.24 -4.17
CA VAL A 62 -8.00 11.84 -4.33
C VAL A 62 -8.65 11.22 -5.57
N ILE A 63 -9.94 11.43 -5.78
CA ILE A 63 -10.67 10.91 -6.95
C ILE A 63 -10.21 11.59 -8.25
N ASP A 64 -9.97 12.91 -8.25
CA ASP A 64 -9.37 13.61 -9.40
C ASP A 64 -8.02 12.97 -9.77
N TYR A 65 -7.14 12.77 -8.78
CA TYR A 65 -5.85 12.13 -9.02
C TYR A 65 -6.00 10.70 -9.62
N ILE A 66 -6.90 9.89 -9.07
CA ILE A 66 -7.14 8.53 -9.56
C ILE A 66 -7.75 8.52 -10.97
N SER A 67 -8.61 9.48 -11.27
CA SER A 67 -9.20 9.65 -12.61
C SER A 67 -8.13 9.97 -13.66
N ARG A 68 -7.13 10.77 -13.32
CA ARG A 68 -5.96 11.01 -14.17
C ARG A 68 -5.15 9.73 -14.36
N LEU A 69 -4.92 8.95 -13.30
CA LEU A 69 -4.27 7.63 -13.40
C LEU A 69 -5.03 6.68 -14.33
N ARG A 70 -6.38 6.73 -14.35
CA ARG A 70 -7.19 5.90 -15.25
C ARG A 70 -6.89 6.18 -16.72
N THR A 71 -6.76 7.45 -17.07
CA THR A 71 -6.43 7.89 -18.44
C THR A 71 -5.05 7.39 -18.89
N VAL A 72 -4.09 7.37 -17.97
CA VAL A 72 -2.74 6.85 -18.24
C VAL A 72 -2.74 5.31 -18.30
N GLN A 73 -3.48 4.65 -17.39
CA GLN A 73 -3.56 3.17 -17.37
C GLN A 73 -4.00 2.61 -18.71
N ASP A 74 -4.96 3.24 -19.39
CA ASP A 74 -5.47 2.75 -20.67
C ASP A 74 -4.40 2.76 -21.78
N LYS A 75 -3.39 3.62 -21.65
CA LYS A 75 -2.29 3.76 -22.61
C LYS A 75 -1.10 2.83 -22.33
N VAL A 76 -0.99 2.31 -21.10
CA VAL A 76 0.13 1.46 -20.65
C VAL A 76 -0.32 0.08 -20.16
N ALA A 77 -1.57 -0.28 -20.42
CA ALA A 77 -2.23 -1.46 -19.85
C ALA A 77 -1.59 -2.79 -20.25
N ASP A 78 -0.87 -2.83 -21.36
CA ASP A 78 -0.11 -3.98 -21.86
C ASP A 78 1.18 -4.26 -21.05
N LYS A 79 1.71 -3.24 -20.36
CA LYS A 79 2.99 -3.30 -19.63
C LYS A 79 2.87 -3.05 -18.15
N ILE A 80 1.99 -2.14 -17.74
CA ILE A 80 1.86 -1.68 -16.36
C ILE A 80 0.44 -1.92 -15.85
N LEU A 81 0.37 -2.47 -14.64
CA LEU A 81 -0.87 -2.63 -13.87
C LEU A 81 -0.86 -1.64 -12.69
N ILE A 82 -1.62 -0.55 -12.83
CA ILE A 82 -1.71 0.48 -11.79
C ILE A 82 -2.67 0.03 -10.69
N ILE A 83 -2.24 0.17 -9.43
CA ILE A 83 -3.04 0.03 -8.22
C ILE A 83 -2.98 1.37 -7.50
N PRO A 84 -4.06 2.18 -7.52
CA PRO A 84 -4.05 3.44 -6.80
C PRO A 84 -3.86 3.24 -5.30
N ARG A 85 -2.99 4.03 -4.72
CA ARG A 85 -2.72 4.05 -3.30
C ARG A 85 -3.68 5.04 -2.63
N ILE A 86 -4.61 4.55 -1.82
CA ILE A 86 -5.51 5.33 -0.96
C ILE A 86 -5.24 4.94 0.49
N TYR A 87 -4.19 5.49 1.08
CA TYR A 87 -3.87 5.21 2.48
C TYR A 87 -4.73 6.07 3.40
N THR A 88 -5.68 5.43 4.05
CA THR A 88 -6.69 6.06 4.90
C THR A 88 -6.24 6.25 6.34
N ASN A 89 -5.09 5.71 6.69
CA ASN A 89 -4.46 5.83 8.00
C ASN A 89 -3.03 6.37 7.87
N LYS A 90 -2.58 7.13 8.88
CA LYS A 90 -1.19 7.60 8.95
C LYS A 90 -0.61 7.26 10.32
N PRO A 91 0.39 6.35 10.42
CA PRO A 91 1.06 6.05 11.67
C PRO A 91 1.87 7.24 12.15
N ARG A 92 1.70 7.64 13.41
CA ARG A 92 2.42 8.74 14.06
C ARG A 92 3.17 8.23 15.28
N THR A 93 4.49 8.34 15.27
CA THR A 93 5.36 7.82 16.33
C THR A 93 5.09 8.51 17.67
N THR A 94 4.87 9.83 17.67
CA THR A 94 4.59 10.64 18.87
C THR A 94 3.10 10.85 19.09
N GLY A 95 2.24 10.47 18.16
CA GLY A 95 0.80 10.69 18.21
C GLY A 95 0.34 12.05 17.68
N ASP A 96 1.26 12.93 17.28
CA ASP A 96 0.95 14.29 16.80
C ASP A 96 0.72 14.33 15.28
N GLY A 97 -0.07 15.31 14.82
CA GLY A 97 -0.38 15.58 13.42
C GLY A 97 -1.53 14.75 12.87
N TYR A 98 -1.81 14.93 11.58
CA TYR A 98 -2.89 14.24 10.87
C TYR A 98 -2.73 12.72 10.91
N LYS A 99 -3.75 12.02 11.40
CA LYS A 99 -3.75 10.55 11.64
C LYS A 99 -4.41 9.74 10.53
N GLY A 100 -4.79 10.40 9.44
CA GLY A 100 -5.52 9.80 8.33
C GLY A 100 -7.03 10.02 8.38
N MET A 101 -7.67 9.81 7.24
CA MET A 101 -9.11 10.05 7.04
C MET A 101 -9.99 9.24 8.01
N LEU A 102 -9.57 8.06 8.42
CA LEU A 102 -10.30 7.28 9.42
C LEU A 102 -10.49 8.04 10.74
N HIS A 103 -9.48 8.76 11.18
CA HIS A 103 -9.53 9.54 12.42
C HIS A 103 -10.12 10.93 12.20
N GLN A 104 -9.73 11.58 11.10
CA GLN A 104 -10.04 12.96 10.74
C GLN A 104 -10.48 13.02 9.27
N PRO A 105 -11.75 12.69 8.97
CA PRO A 105 -12.28 12.79 7.59
C PRO A 105 -12.23 14.21 7.03
N ASP A 106 -12.20 15.21 7.88
CA ASP A 106 -11.87 16.61 7.57
C ASP A 106 -10.59 16.96 8.36
N PRO A 107 -9.45 17.17 7.67
CA PRO A 107 -8.16 17.42 8.34
C PRO A 107 -8.14 18.66 9.25
N ASN A 108 -9.08 19.60 9.03
CA ASN A 108 -9.18 20.85 9.80
C ASN A 108 -10.16 20.75 11.00
N LYS A 109 -10.78 19.58 11.23
CA LYS A 109 -11.72 19.35 12.32
C LYS A 109 -11.19 18.34 13.33
N GLU A 110 -11.89 18.28 14.47
CA GLU A 110 -11.63 17.26 15.49
C GLU A 110 -11.89 15.84 14.97
N SER A 111 -11.25 14.86 15.62
CA SER A 111 -11.40 13.44 15.29
C SER A 111 -12.85 12.95 15.46
N ASP A 112 -13.38 12.30 14.43
CA ASP A 112 -14.67 11.62 14.44
C ASP A 112 -14.57 10.24 13.76
N MET A 113 -14.35 9.22 14.58
CA MET A 113 -14.16 7.84 14.11
C MET A 113 -15.37 7.27 13.35
N LEU A 114 -16.60 7.66 13.69
CA LEU A 114 -17.79 7.19 12.97
C LEU A 114 -17.86 7.76 11.57
N LYS A 115 -17.69 9.08 11.46
CA LYS A 115 -17.61 9.73 10.14
C LYS A 115 -16.41 9.22 9.35
N GLY A 116 -15.28 8.95 10.05
CA GLY A 116 -14.09 8.40 9.42
C GLY A 116 -14.32 7.03 8.79
N VAL A 117 -14.94 6.10 9.50
CA VAL A 117 -15.29 4.76 8.96
C VAL A 117 -16.17 4.86 7.71
N ILE A 118 -17.15 5.77 7.71
CA ILE A 118 -18.03 6.02 6.55
C ILE A 118 -17.25 6.65 5.40
N ALA A 119 -16.42 7.65 5.71
CA ALA A 119 -15.64 8.38 4.71
C ALA A 119 -14.66 7.47 3.95
N ILE A 120 -13.86 6.65 4.68
CA ILE A 120 -12.91 5.75 4.04
C ILE A 120 -13.59 4.73 3.13
N ARG A 121 -14.75 4.20 3.55
CA ARG A 121 -15.51 3.27 2.72
C ARG A 121 -16.07 3.94 1.47
N ASN A 122 -16.71 5.11 1.62
CA ASN A 122 -17.24 5.87 0.48
C ASN A 122 -16.16 6.27 -0.51
N LEU A 123 -14.97 6.66 -0.05
CA LEU A 123 -13.84 7.00 -0.93
C LEU A 123 -13.43 5.80 -1.80
N HIS A 124 -13.30 4.60 -1.22
CA HIS A 124 -12.99 3.40 -1.99
C HIS A 124 -14.13 2.97 -2.92
N LEU A 125 -15.39 3.12 -2.51
CA LEU A 125 -16.55 2.88 -3.39
C LEU A 125 -16.57 3.83 -4.59
N ARG A 126 -16.34 5.12 -4.36
CA ARG A 126 -16.21 6.13 -5.43
C ARG A 126 -15.05 5.81 -6.37
N ALA A 127 -13.90 5.39 -5.85
CA ALA A 127 -12.78 4.99 -6.68
C ALA A 127 -13.14 3.86 -7.66
N ILE A 128 -13.86 2.83 -7.19
CA ILE A 128 -14.32 1.73 -8.03
C ILE A 128 -15.37 2.22 -9.03
N GLU A 129 -16.35 3.00 -8.58
CA GLU A 129 -17.47 3.45 -9.41
C GLU A 129 -17.03 4.42 -10.52
N GLU A 130 -16.27 5.45 -10.16
CA GLU A 130 -15.91 6.55 -11.06
C GLU A 130 -14.75 6.19 -11.98
N THR A 131 -13.83 5.30 -11.55
CA THR A 131 -12.59 5.03 -12.29
C THR A 131 -12.38 3.57 -12.69
N GLY A 132 -13.13 2.65 -12.10
CA GLY A 132 -12.90 1.23 -12.30
C GLY A 132 -11.66 0.66 -11.63
N PHE A 133 -10.99 1.42 -10.78
CA PHE A 133 -9.87 0.93 -9.99
C PHE A 133 -10.31 0.38 -8.64
N THR A 134 -9.78 -0.79 -8.28
CA THR A 134 -9.65 -1.24 -6.89
C THR A 134 -8.29 -0.81 -6.37
N CYS A 135 -8.21 -0.47 -5.09
CA CYS A 135 -7.09 0.30 -4.56
C CYS A 135 -6.30 -0.45 -3.49
N ALA A 136 -5.16 0.13 -3.11
CA ALA A 136 -4.33 -0.31 -2.01
C ALA A 136 -4.54 0.57 -0.77
N ASP A 137 -4.54 -0.03 0.43
CA ASP A 137 -4.48 0.70 1.71
C ASP A 137 -3.45 0.07 2.66
N GLU A 138 -3.00 0.82 3.66
CA GLU A 138 -2.14 0.32 4.73
C GLU A 138 -2.99 -0.21 5.89
N MET A 139 -2.83 -1.49 6.23
CA MET A 139 -3.45 -2.07 7.42
C MET A 139 -2.69 -1.62 8.68
N LEU A 140 -2.92 -0.37 9.10
CA LEU A 140 -2.36 0.13 10.35
C LEU A 140 -2.99 -0.55 11.57
N TYR A 141 -4.30 -0.78 11.49
CA TYR A 141 -5.08 -1.50 12.49
C TYR A 141 -5.87 -2.63 11.82
N PRO A 142 -5.66 -3.90 12.19
CA PRO A 142 -6.44 -5.01 11.65
C PRO A 142 -7.95 -4.86 11.82
N GLU A 143 -8.39 -4.18 12.88
CA GLU A 143 -9.80 -3.88 13.13
C GLU A 143 -10.43 -3.01 12.03
N ASN A 144 -9.68 -2.01 11.54
CA ASN A 144 -10.19 -1.04 10.57
C ASN A 144 -10.19 -1.62 9.15
N HIS A 145 -9.23 -2.46 8.82
CA HIS A 145 -9.18 -3.17 7.54
C HIS A 145 -10.51 -3.89 7.23
N ARG A 146 -11.19 -4.39 8.23
CA ARG A 146 -12.46 -5.12 8.06
C ARG A 146 -13.59 -4.29 7.43
N TYR A 147 -13.57 -2.97 7.58
CA TYR A 147 -14.55 -2.08 6.93
C TYR A 147 -14.32 -1.93 5.42
N LEU A 148 -13.12 -2.29 4.94
CA LEU A 148 -12.67 -2.15 3.56
C LEU A 148 -12.32 -3.50 2.90
N SER A 149 -12.41 -4.62 3.61
CA SER A 149 -11.88 -5.92 3.16
C SER A 149 -12.53 -6.45 1.87
N ASP A 150 -13.72 -5.98 1.52
CA ASP A 150 -14.41 -6.29 0.27
C ASP A 150 -14.12 -5.31 -0.88
N LEU A 151 -13.30 -4.27 -0.63
CA LEU A 151 -12.99 -3.20 -1.59
C LEU A 151 -11.54 -3.22 -2.05
N LEU A 152 -10.61 -3.65 -1.16
CA LEU A 152 -9.17 -3.58 -1.39
C LEU A 152 -8.68 -4.75 -2.25
N SER A 153 -7.77 -4.47 -3.17
CA SER A 153 -7.04 -5.48 -3.96
C SER A 153 -5.57 -5.61 -3.58
N TYR A 154 -5.10 -4.78 -2.67
CA TYR A 154 -3.74 -4.82 -2.13
C TYR A 154 -3.73 -4.24 -0.70
N VAL A 155 -2.95 -4.85 0.17
CA VAL A 155 -2.74 -4.38 1.53
C VAL A 155 -1.25 -4.24 1.82
N ALA A 156 -0.84 -3.12 2.42
CA ALA A 156 0.50 -2.98 2.97
C ALA A 156 0.49 -3.09 4.49
N ILE A 157 1.49 -3.74 5.06
CA ILE A 157 1.78 -3.69 6.49
C ILE A 157 3.01 -2.81 6.69
N GLY A 158 2.82 -1.73 7.44
CA GLY A 158 3.82 -0.70 7.65
C GLY A 158 5.01 -1.17 8.50
N ALA A 159 6.14 -0.45 8.37
CA ALA A 159 7.41 -0.76 9.05
C ALA A 159 7.32 -0.79 10.58
N ARG A 160 6.34 -0.13 11.19
CA ARG A 160 6.11 -0.16 12.65
C ARG A 160 5.17 -1.29 13.09
N SER A 161 4.47 -1.92 12.15
CA SER A 161 3.45 -2.96 12.41
C SER A 161 3.92 -4.36 12.02
N VAL A 162 4.98 -4.48 11.22
CA VAL A 162 5.43 -5.75 10.63
C VAL A 162 5.85 -6.81 11.66
N GLU A 163 6.28 -6.40 12.84
CA GLU A 163 6.62 -7.31 13.95
C GLU A 163 5.39 -7.77 14.74
N ASN A 164 4.26 -7.07 14.59
CA ASN A 164 3.09 -7.35 15.41
C ASN A 164 2.42 -8.66 14.98
N GLN A 165 2.25 -9.57 15.94
CA GLN A 165 1.66 -10.90 15.71
C GLN A 165 0.27 -10.84 15.09
N LYS A 166 -0.58 -9.91 15.55
CA LYS A 166 -1.95 -9.79 15.04
C LYS A 166 -2.00 -9.40 13.56
N HIS A 167 -1.08 -8.55 13.08
CA HIS A 167 -0.97 -8.21 11.67
C HIS A 167 -0.56 -9.42 10.83
N ARG A 168 0.42 -10.20 11.28
CA ARG A 168 0.88 -11.42 10.61
C ARG A 168 -0.23 -12.47 10.49
N LEU A 169 -0.96 -12.71 11.60
CA LEU A 169 -2.08 -13.64 11.64
C LEU A 169 -3.25 -13.15 10.77
N THR A 170 -3.57 -11.87 10.80
CA THR A 170 -4.60 -11.31 9.91
C THR A 170 -4.20 -11.46 8.44
N ALA A 171 -2.96 -11.17 8.10
CA ALA A 171 -2.43 -11.34 6.74
C ALA A 171 -2.54 -12.78 6.22
N SER A 172 -2.33 -13.78 7.10
CA SER A 172 -2.45 -15.20 6.73
C SER A 172 -3.87 -15.63 6.35
N GLY A 173 -4.86 -14.85 6.72
CA GLY A 173 -6.28 -15.09 6.38
C GLY A 173 -6.80 -14.24 5.21
N LEU A 174 -5.96 -13.45 4.54
CA LEU A 174 -6.36 -12.67 3.38
C LEU A 174 -6.07 -13.44 2.09
N ASP A 175 -6.89 -13.22 1.06
CA ASP A 175 -6.80 -13.85 -0.27
C ASP A 175 -6.29 -12.89 -1.36
N ILE A 176 -5.84 -11.69 -0.96
CA ILE A 176 -5.23 -10.65 -1.80
C ILE A 176 -3.76 -10.45 -1.44
N PRO A 177 -2.94 -9.85 -2.31
CA PRO A 177 -1.54 -9.55 -2.01
C PRO A 177 -1.36 -8.68 -0.77
N VAL A 178 -0.45 -9.11 0.12
CA VAL A 178 -0.08 -8.38 1.34
C VAL A 178 1.43 -8.11 1.33
N GLY A 179 1.80 -6.84 1.21
CA GLY A 179 3.19 -6.40 1.24
C GLY A 179 3.67 -6.11 2.68
N MET A 180 4.75 -6.77 3.09
CA MET A 180 5.41 -6.57 4.38
C MET A 180 6.57 -5.59 4.23
N LYS A 181 6.45 -4.37 4.78
CA LYS A 181 7.57 -3.41 4.77
C LYS A 181 8.68 -3.87 5.71
N ASN A 182 9.95 -3.77 5.32
CA ASN A 182 11.03 -3.94 6.26
C ASN A 182 10.90 -2.93 7.42
N PRO A 183 11.30 -3.32 8.67
CA PRO A 183 11.27 -2.42 9.82
C PRO A 183 12.03 -1.12 9.59
N THR A 184 11.73 -0.08 10.37
CA THR A 184 12.42 1.21 10.28
C THR A 184 13.93 1.10 10.50
N ALA A 185 14.40 0.15 11.32
CA ALA A 185 15.81 -0.12 11.57
C ALA A 185 16.48 -1.00 10.50
N GLY A 186 15.73 -1.54 9.53
CA GLY A 186 16.28 -2.22 8.35
C GLY A 186 16.49 -3.72 8.48
N ASP A 187 16.02 -4.37 9.54
CA ASP A 187 16.20 -5.81 9.72
C ASP A 187 15.34 -6.61 8.72
N ILE A 188 16.01 -7.15 7.70
CA ILE A 188 15.38 -7.97 6.66
C ILE A 188 14.86 -9.30 7.24
N SER A 189 15.50 -9.86 8.28
CA SER A 189 15.06 -11.12 8.88
C SER A 189 13.67 -10.98 9.52
N VAL A 190 13.37 -9.85 10.14
CA VAL A 190 12.06 -9.53 10.70
C VAL A 190 10.99 -9.50 9.61
N MET A 191 11.27 -8.85 8.48
CA MET A 191 10.37 -8.82 7.32
C MET A 191 10.13 -10.23 6.78
N MET A 192 11.19 -11.03 6.58
CA MET A 192 11.08 -12.40 6.07
C MET A 192 10.31 -13.32 7.04
N ASN A 193 10.53 -13.20 8.34
CA ASN A 193 9.76 -13.91 9.36
C ASN A 193 8.28 -13.54 9.31
N SER A 194 7.95 -12.27 9.00
CA SER A 194 6.56 -11.81 8.86
C SER A 194 5.90 -12.41 7.62
N ILE A 195 6.62 -12.49 6.49
CA ILE A 195 6.14 -13.13 5.26
C ILE A 195 5.93 -14.64 5.53
N THR A 196 6.89 -15.29 6.17
CA THR A 196 6.80 -16.70 6.54
C THR A 196 5.56 -16.96 7.39
N ALA A 197 5.36 -16.19 8.46
CA ALA A 197 4.19 -16.32 9.30
C ALA A 197 2.88 -16.10 8.50
N ALA A 198 2.84 -15.09 7.63
CA ALA A 198 1.65 -14.82 6.82
C ALA A 198 1.36 -15.90 5.76
N GLN A 199 2.37 -16.63 5.27
CA GLN A 199 2.17 -17.71 4.32
C GLN A 199 1.77 -19.06 4.97
N HIS A 200 1.84 -19.18 6.31
CA HIS A 200 1.43 -20.39 7.03
C HIS A 200 0.02 -20.27 7.60
N SER A 201 -0.62 -21.42 7.84
CA SER A 201 -1.90 -21.48 8.55
C SER A 201 -1.73 -21.24 10.04
N HIS A 202 -2.72 -20.63 10.68
CA HIS A 202 -2.72 -20.34 12.11
C HIS A 202 -4.13 -20.47 12.69
N THR A 203 -4.21 -20.97 13.95
CA THR A 203 -5.42 -20.87 14.75
C THR A 203 -5.31 -19.69 15.71
N PHE A 204 -6.27 -18.77 15.68
CA PHE A 204 -6.24 -17.57 16.53
C PHE A 204 -7.64 -16.98 16.75
N ILE A 205 -7.73 -16.03 17.71
CA ILE A 205 -9.00 -15.33 17.96
C ILE A 205 -9.15 -14.17 16.98
N TYR A 206 -10.19 -14.24 16.17
CA TYR A 206 -10.59 -13.18 15.25
C TYR A 206 -12.06 -12.81 15.43
N ARG A 207 -12.34 -11.57 15.84
CA ARG A 207 -13.71 -11.07 16.07
C ARG A 207 -14.52 -11.88 17.09
N GLY A 208 -13.87 -12.42 18.10
CA GLY A 208 -14.52 -13.27 19.12
C GLY A 208 -14.75 -14.72 18.68
N TRP A 209 -14.27 -15.10 17.51
CA TRP A 209 -14.29 -16.47 17.00
C TRP A 209 -12.90 -17.09 17.08
N GLU A 210 -12.83 -18.35 17.37
CA GLU A 210 -11.66 -19.18 17.05
C GLU A 210 -11.70 -19.44 15.54
N VAL A 211 -10.65 -19.03 14.82
CA VAL A 211 -10.54 -19.16 13.36
C VAL A 211 -9.26 -19.89 13.00
N GLU A 212 -9.29 -20.62 11.91
CA GLU A 212 -8.12 -21.21 11.27
C GLU A 212 -7.90 -20.52 9.92
N SER A 213 -6.75 -19.84 9.75
CA SER A 213 -6.35 -19.29 8.45
C SER A 213 -5.68 -20.36 7.59
N GLN A 214 -5.71 -20.16 6.27
CA GLN A 214 -5.11 -21.12 5.33
C GLN A 214 -3.68 -20.74 4.91
N GLY A 215 -3.19 -19.58 5.35
CA GLY A 215 -1.97 -18.97 4.85
C GLY A 215 -2.21 -18.18 3.55
N ASN A 216 -1.44 -17.10 3.38
CA ASN A 216 -1.53 -16.24 2.20
C ASN A 216 -0.27 -16.33 1.34
N PRO A 217 -0.25 -17.14 0.28
CA PRO A 217 0.92 -17.33 -0.58
C PRO A 217 1.31 -16.07 -1.38
N LEU A 218 0.49 -15.00 -1.35
CA LEU A 218 0.76 -13.72 -2.00
C LEU A 218 1.40 -12.70 -1.04
N SER A 219 1.69 -13.09 0.21
CA SER A 219 2.44 -12.25 1.14
C SER A 219 3.88 -12.10 0.67
N HIS A 220 4.38 -10.86 0.57
CA HIS A 220 5.65 -10.55 -0.08
C HIS A 220 6.35 -9.35 0.57
N ALA A 221 7.59 -9.08 0.15
CA ALA A 221 8.43 -8.01 0.66
C ALA A 221 8.09 -6.64 0.08
N ILE A 222 8.23 -5.58 0.91
CA ILE A 222 8.34 -4.19 0.46
C ILE A 222 9.64 -3.62 1.02
N LEU A 223 10.57 -3.23 0.15
CA LEU A 223 11.80 -2.54 0.53
C LEU A 223 11.58 -1.03 0.52
N ARG A 224 11.79 -0.39 1.68
CA ARG A 224 11.53 1.05 1.88
C ARG A 224 12.74 1.85 2.36
N GLY A 225 13.94 1.23 2.34
CA GLY A 225 15.12 1.74 3.01
C GLY A 225 14.98 1.66 4.54
N TYR A 226 15.97 2.15 5.26
CA TYR A 226 16.01 2.11 6.72
C TYR A 226 16.74 3.31 7.31
N VAL A 227 16.61 3.50 8.62
CA VAL A 227 17.33 4.51 9.38
C VAL A 227 18.28 3.78 10.33
N ASN A 228 19.57 4.02 10.20
CA ASN A 228 20.57 3.39 11.04
C ASN A 228 20.59 4.00 12.46
N LYS A 229 21.40 3.41 13.35
CA LYS A 229 21.58 3.88 14.74
C LYS A 229 22.10 5.33 14.88
N HIS A 230 22.61 5.91 13.82
CA HIS A 230 23.08 7.31 13.76
C HIS A 230 22.07 8.27 13.16
N GLY A 231 20.83 7.81 12.87
CA GLY A 231 19.76 8.62 12.30
C GLY A 231 19.89 8.89 10.79
N GLN A 232 20.79 8.19 10.09
CA GLN A 232 20.96 8.33 8.65
C GLN A 232 19.98 7.43 7.90
N SER A 233 19.31 7.99 6.90
CA SER A 233 18.52 7.21 5.94
C SER A 233 19.46 6.50 4.96
N LEU A 234 19.30 5.19 4.85
CA LEU A 234 20.05 4.33 3.94
C LEU A 234 19.09 3.60 3.02
N PRO A 235 19.37 3.54 1.71
CA PRO A 235 18.56 2.80 0.76
C PRO A 235 18.77 1.28 0.89
N ASN A 236 17.84 0.49 0.34
CA ASN A 236 17.95 -0.96 0.21
C ASN A 236 17.31 -1.46 -1.10
N TYR A 237 17.51 -0.72 -2.19
CA TYR A 237 16.99 -1.03 -3.54
C TYR A 237 18.09 -1.21 -4.59
N HIS A 238 19.37 -1.08 -4.21
CA HIS A 238 20.48 -1.25 -5.14
C HIS A 238 20.61 -2.71 -5.60
N TYR A 239 21.33 -2.93 -6.66
CA TYR A 239 21.51 -4.26 -7.26
C TYR A 239 21.91 -5.32 -6.24
N GLU A 240 22.87 -5.01 -5.36
CA GLU A 240 23.39 -5.90 -4.33
C GLU A 240 22.34 -6.24 -3.27
N ASP A 241 21.50 -5.27 -2.87
CA ASP A 241 20.39 -5.48 -1.94
C ASP A 241 19.36 -6.43 -2.53
N LEU A 242 19.04 -6.27 -3.83
CA LEU A 242 18.07 -7.09 -4.53
C LEU A 242 18.58 -8.51 -4.76
N ILE A 243 19.85 -8.70 -5.12
CA ILE A 243 20.49 -10.03 -5.21
C ILE A 243 20.47 -10.72 -3.86
N HIS A 244 20.86 -10.00 -2.78
CA HIS A 244 20.82 -10.56 -1.43
C HIS A 244 19.41 -11.02 -1.03
N LEU A 245 18.38 -10.22 -1.32
CA LEU A 245 16.99 -10.61 -1.05
C LEU A 245 16.56 -11.83 -1.87
N ALA A 246 16.97 -11.92 -3.14
CA ALA A 246 16.68 -13.09 -3.97
C ALA A 246 17.30 -14.37 -3.41
N GLU A 247 18.55 -14.29 -2.92
CA GLU A 247 19.21 -15.45 -2.24
C GLU A 247 18.47 -15.86 -0.95
N ILE A 248 17.96 -14.90 -0.18
CA ILE A 248 17.17 -15.20 1.02
C ILE A 248 15.87 -15.91 0.62
N TYR A 249 15.16 -15.44 -0.40
CA TYR A 249 13.96 -16.09 -0.88
C TYR A 249 14.22 -17.51 -1.39
N GLN A 250 15.30 -17.74 -2.14
CA GLN A 250 15.67 -19.08 -2.62
C GLN A 250 15.90 -20.08 -1.46
N LYS A 251 16.45 -19.60 -0.34
CA LYS A 251 16.71 -20.42 0.85
C LYS A 251 15.48 -20.62 1.75
N SER A 252 14.48 -19.74 1.63
CA SER A 252 13.33 -19.70 2.54
C SER A 252 12.24 -20.73 2.22
N GLY A 253 12.17 -21.24 0.99
CA GLY A 253 11.09 -22.13 0.52
C GLY A 253 9.71 -21.47 0.45
N LEU A 254 9.64 -20.14 0.51
CA LEU A 254 8.39 -19.38 0.41
C LEU A 254 7.78 -19.44 -0.99
N SER A 255 6.46 -19.43 -1.04
CA SER A 255 5.71 -19.34 -2.31
C SER A 255 5.82 -17.95 -2.92
N ASN A 256 5.81 -17.88 -4.26
CA ASN A 256 5.73 -16.64 -5.03
C ASN A 256 6.72 -15.55 -4.56
N PRO A 257 8.05 -15.79 -4.63
CA PRO A 257 9.04 -14.77 -4.27
C PRO A 257 8.76 -13.46 -4.99
N ALA A 258 8.48 -12.39 -4.24
CA ALA A 258 8.11 -11.11 -4.80
C ALA A 258 8.57 -9.95 -3.92
N VAL A 259 8.92 -8.83 -4.55
CA VAL A 259 9.24 -7.59 -3.87
C VAL A 259 8.64 -6.39 -4.62
N ILE A 260 8.12 -5.46 -3.84
CA ILE A 260 7.75 -4.12 -4.28
C ILE A 260 8.79 -3.14 -3.72
N ILE A 261 9.30 -2.24 -4.54
CA ILE A 261 10.26 -1.22 -4.09
C ILE A 261 9.53 0.08 -3.82
N ASP A 262 9.52 0.51 -2.56
CA ASP A 262 9.03 1.82 -2.14
C ASP A 262 10.10 2.86 -2.47
N THR A 263 9.84 3.70 -3.46
CA THR A 263 10.81 4.68 -3.98
C THR A 263 10.96 5.92 -3.11
N ASN A 264 10.11 6.09 -2.11
CA ASN A 264 10.18 7.20 -1.15
C ASN A 264 10.80 6.75 0.19
N HIS A 265 10.29 7.24 1.31
CA HIS A 265 10.74 6.96 2.67
C HIS A 265 12.27 7.07 2.82
N ALA A 266 12.93 6.04 3.41
CA ALA A 266 14.38 6.08 3.59
C ALA A 266 15.16 5.79 2.30
N ASN A 267 14.55 5.15 1.29
CA ASN A 267 15.16 4.95 -0.02
C ASN A 267 15.49 6.27 -0.74
N SER A 268 14.64 7.28 -0.58
CA SER A 268 14.91 8.63 -1.12
C SER A 268 15.40 9.63 -0.04
N GLY A 269 15.47 9.20 1.23
CA GLY A 269 15.63 10.13 2.36
C GLY A 269 14.46 11.12 2.46
N LYS A 270 13.25 10.74 2.02
CA LYS A 270 12.03 11.56 1.89
C LYS A 270 12.16 12.74 0.92
N LYS A 271 13.08 12.65 -0.02
CA LYS A 271 13.24 13.61 -1.12
C LYS A 271 12.37 13.13 -2.29
N TRP A 272 11.16 13.62 -2.38
CA TRP A 272 10.18 13.17 -3.36
C TRP A 272 10.67 13.24 -4.82
N ALA A 273 11.50 14.22 -5.14
CA ALA A 273 12.08 14.39 -6.48
C ALA A 273 13.07 13.27 -6.89
N GLU A 274 13.56 12.46 -5.94
CA GLU A 274 14.44 11.32 -6.20
C GLU A 274 13.69 10.07 -6.68
N GLN A 275 12.37 9.98 -6.46
CA GLN A 275 11.59 8.80 -6.80
C GLN A 275 11.72 8.38 -8.28
N PRO A 276 11.70 9.29 -9.28
CA PRO A 276 11.89 8.91 -10.68
C PRO A 276 13.27 8.29 -10.97
N ARG A 277 14.34 8.82 -10.35
CA ARG A 277 15.69 8.25 -10.49
C ARG A 277 15.73 6.82 -9.91
N ILE A 278 15.21 6.64 -8.69
CA ILE A 278 15.19 5.35 -8.01
C ILE A 278 14.39 4.33 -8.85
N ALA A 279 13.23 4.71 -9.37
CA ALA A 279 12.41 3.84 -10.22
C ALA A 279 13.19 3.33 -11.44
N LYS A 280 13.93 4.22 -12.13
CA LYS A 280 14.75 3.87 -13.29
C LYS A 280 15.93 2.98 -12.92
N GLU A 281 16.55 3.19 -11.76
CA GLU A 281 17.66 2.36 -11.25
C GLU A 281 17.20 0.93 -10.93
N VAL A 282 16.02 0.77 -10.32
CA VAL A 282 15.43 -0.55 -10.07
C VAL A 282 15.19 -1.29 -11.40
N LEU A 283 14.58 -0.66 -12.39
CA LEU A 283 14.38 -1.28 -13.71
C LEU A 283 15.71 -1.59 -14.43
N HIS A 284 16.73 -0.75 -14.23
CA HIS A 284 18.07 -1.06 -14.73
C HIS A 284 18.61 -2.35 -14.10
N SER A 285 18.48 -2.52 -12.78
CA SER A 285 18.87 -3.75 -12.08
C SER A 285 18.11 -4.99 -12.60
N CYS A 286 16.81 -4.86 -12.86
CA CYS A 286 16.00 -5.94 -13.45
C CYS A 286 16.50 -6.40 -14.82
N ARG A 287 17.13 -5.54 -15.63
CA ARG A 287 17.69 -5.89 -16.94
C ARG A 287 19.00 -6.67 -16.84
N HIS A 288 19.69 -6.60 -15.71
CA HIS A 288 21.01 -7.20 -15.51
C HIS A 288 20.98 -8.51 -14.72
N SER A 289 19.79 -8.94 -14.21
CA SER A 289 19.63 -10.18 -13.49
C SER A 289 18.21 -10.73 -13.67
N ASP A 290 18.12 -11.96 -14.16
CA ASP A 290 16.85 -12.68 -14.29
C ASP A 290 16.21 -12.97 -12.93
N ASP A 291 17.00 -13.20 -11.88
CA ASP A 291 16.50 -13.42 -10.53
C ASP A 291 15.85 -12.15 -9.96
N ILE A 292 16.49 -10.98 -10.15
CA ILE A 292 15.91 -9.69 -9.79
C ILE A 292 14.64 -9.46 -10.61
N LYS A 293 14.69 -9.65 -11.94
CA LYS A 293 13.55 -9.44 -12.82
C LYS A 293 12.34 -10.28 -12.44
N LYS A 294 12.54 -11.54 -12.07
CA LYS A 294 11.46 -12.44 -11.64
C LYS A 294 10.88 -12.04 -10.28
N MET A 295 11.71 -11.56 -9.36
CA MET A 295 11.33 -11.21 -8.00
C MET A 295 10.70 -9.81 -7.90
N VAL A 296 11.24 -8.80 -8.59
CA VAL A 296 10.73 -7.43 -8.54
C VAL A 296 9.43 -7.35 -9.35
N LYS A 297 8.30 -7.30 -8.64
CA LYS A 297 6.97 -7.24 -9.26
C LYS A 297 6.50 -5.81 -9.52
N GLY A 298 7.11 -4.81 -8.88
CA GLY A 298 6.65 -3.45 -9.05
C GLY A 298 7.29 -2.43 -8.14
N LEU A 299 6.77 -1.22 -8.23
CA LEU A 299 7.17 -0.06 -7.42
C LEU A 299 6.00 0.47 -6.59
N MET A 300 6.34 1.12 -5.48
CA MET A 300 5.41 1.94 -4.70
C MET A 300 5.89 3.39 -4.71
N ILE A 301 5.06 4.30 -5.21
CA ILE A 301 5.41 5.71 -5.44
C ILE A 301 4.45 6.61 -4.68
N GLU A 302 4.98 7.56 -3.91
CA GLU A 302 4.18 8.62 -3.28
C GLU A 302 4.04 9.79 -4.25
N SER A 303 2.84 9.94 -4.81
CA SER A 303 2.49 10.92 -5.82
C SER A 303 1.12 11.53 -5.57
N TYR A 304 0.96 12.80 -5.90
CA TYR A 304 -0.32 13.50 -5.84
C TYR A 304 -0.45 14.50 -7.00
N ILE A 305 -1.39 15.45 -6.91
CA ILE A 305 -1.59 16.44 -7.98
C ILE A 305 -0.44 17.45 -7.99
N GLU A 306 -0.09 18.00 -6.80
CA GLU A 306 0.95 19.00 -6.63
C GLU A 306 2.22 18.44 -6.00
N ASP A 307 3.36 19.00 -6.35
CA ASP A 307 4.66 18.63 -5.78
C ASP A 307 4.79 18.97 -4.29
N GLY A 308 5.45 18.10 -3.56
CA GLY A 308 5.89 18.35 -2.19
C GLY A 308 4.81 18.11 -1.14
N ALA A 309 4.82 18.89 -0.09
CA ALA A 309 3.88 18.84 1.02
C ALA A 309 3.51 20.23 1.52
N GLN A 310 2.45 20.30 2.30
CA GLN A 310 1.92 21.51 2.93
C GLN A 310 1.43 21.22 4.35
N LYS A 311 1.16 22.26 5.11
CA LYS A 311 0.37 22.12 6.33
C LYS A 311 -1.12 22.07 5.98
N PRO A 312 -1.97 21.38 6.78
CA PRO A 312 -3.40 21.28 6.49
C PRO A 312 -4.08 22.65 6.29
N GLU A 313 -3.63 23.67 7.01
CA GLU A 313 -4.21 25.03 6.99
C GLU A 313 -3.93 25.79 5.68
N GLU A 314 -2.93 25.37 4.88
CA GLU A 314 -2.58 26.02 3.62
C GLU A 314 -3.59 25.76 2.51
N GLY A 315 -4.29 24.62 2.56
CA GLY A 315 -5.47 24.33 1.74
C GLY A 315 -5.23 24.23 0.22
N VAL A 316 -3.99 23.99 -0.23
CA VAL A 316 -3.69 23.82 -1.66
C VAL A 316 -4.26 22.49 -2.13
N TYR A 317 -5.17 22.53 -3.11
CA TYR A 317 -5.83 21.36 -3.67
C TYR A 317 -4.84 20.34 -4.22
N GLY A 318 -4.97 19.08 -3.79
CA GLY A 318 -4.14 17.97 -4.28
C GLY A 318 -2.66 18.03 -3.89
N LYS A 319 -2.31 18.78 -2.84
CA LYS A 319 -0.97 18.81 -2.25
C LYS A 319 -0.96 18.03 -0.93
N SER A 320 0.01 17.16 -0.77
CA SER A 320 0.08 16.26 0.41
C SER A 320 0.17 17.04 1.73
N ILE A 321 -0.63 16.66 2.72
CA ILE A 321 -0.57 17.18 4.09
C ILE A 321 0.25 16.28 5.04
N THR A 322 0.98 15.32 4.48
CA THR A 322 1.85 14.40 5.22
C THR A 322 3.26 14.36 4.60
N ASP A 323 3.77 13.21 4.16
CA ASP A 323 5.10 13.19 3.52
C ASP A 323 5.02 13.79 2.09
N PRO A 324 6.09 14.47 1.61
CA PRO A 324 6.07 15.12 0.30
C PRO A 324 5.90 14.10 -0.84
N CYS A 325 5.06 14.46 -1.82
CA CYS A 325 4.71 13.63 -2.98
C CYS A 325 5.27 14.22 -4.29
N LEU A 326 5.42 13.35 -5.28
CA LEU A 326 5.70 13.72 -6.67
C LEU A 326 4.42 14.27 -7.30
N GLY A 327 4.48 15.44 -7.96
CA GLY A 327 3.33 16.06 -8.62
C GLY A 327 2.94 15.35 -9.93
N TRP A 328 1.73 15.65 -10.41
CA TRP A 328 1.11 14.94 -11.52
C TRP A 328 1.93 14.95 -12.81
N GLU A 329 2.41 16.09 -13.27
CA GLU A 329 3.15 16.19 -14.53
C GLU A 329 4.39 15.27 -14.57
N LYS A 330 5.12 15.23 -13.45
CA LYS A 330 6.29 14.35 -13.30
C LYS A 330 5.89 12.88 -13.17
N THR A 331 4.74 12.63 -12.56
CA THR A 331 4.17 11.29 -12.39
C THR A 331 3.76 10.71 -13.73
N GLU A 332 2.98 11.44 -14.52
CA GLU A 332 2.54 11.01 -15.84
C GLU A 332 3.73 10.69 -16.74
N LYS A 333 4.70 11.63 -16.78
CA LYS A 333 5.95 11.41 -17.53
C LYS A 333 6.69 10.16 -17.06
N LEU A 334 6.81 9.96 -15.74
CA LEU A 334 7.48 8.79 -15.18
C LEU A 334 6.80 7.49 -15.60
N ILE A 335 5.47 7.42 -15.57
CA ILE A 335 4.74 6.21 -15.95
C ILE A 335 5.02 5.85 -17.41
N TYR A 336 5.04 6.83 -18.33
CA TYR A 336 5.39 6.58 -19.74
C TYR A 336 6.88 6.18 -19.88
N ASP A 337 7.79 6.87 -19.21
CA ASP A 337 9.23 6.54 -19.22
C ASP A 337 9.46 5.09 -18.73
N LEU A 338 8.69 4.62 -17.74
CA LEU A 338 8.78 3.23 -17.25
C LEU A 338 8.18 2.24 -18.27
N ALA A 339 7.03 2.56 -18.86
CA ALA A 339 6.40 1.74 -19.88
C ALA A 339 7.28 1.57 -21.12
N ASP A 340 8.02 2.59 -21.53
CA ASP A 340 8.92 2.54 -22.70
C ASP A 340 10.10 1.59 -22.47
N VAL A 341 10.47 1.33 -21.23
CA VAL A 341 11.63 0.50 -20.88
C VAL A 341 11.28 -0.90 -20.38
N LEU A 342 10.01 -1.18 -20.07
CA LEU A 342 9.45 -2.49 -19.78
C LEU A 342 9.10 -3.22 -21.08
#